data_5509dd91cc4bf746bc29805ee7e511fe
#
_entry.id   5509dd91cc4bf746bc29805ee7e511fe
#
_cell.length_a   1.000
_cell.length_b   1.000
_cell.length_c   1.000
_cell.angle_alpha   90.00
_cell.angle_beta   90.00
_cell.angle_gamma   90.00
#
_symmetry.space_group_name_H-M   'P 1'
#
loop_
_entity.id
_entity.type
_entity.pdbx_description
1 polymer ?
#
loop_
_entity_poly.entity_id
_entity_poly.type
_entity_poly.pdbx_seq_one_letter_code
_entity_poly.pdbx_strand_id
1 'polypeptide(L)'
;MIETEHGGCPMFTDEYQKMLHARSMNNRGALLDSRECGCFFCIKMFTPDRITDWVNEETARCPFCNVDSVIPESYDYELDEVLLLAMKEYWF
;
A
#
# COMPACT_ATOMS: atom_id res chain seq x y z
N MET A 1 -3.34 22.61 -20.62
CA MET A 1 -3.34 22.08 -20.58
C MET A 1 -3.06 21.42 -20.53
N ILE A 2 -3.32 21.25 -20.39
CA ILE A 2 -3.22 20.53 -20.26
C ILE A 2 -2.92 19.75 -20.19
N GLU A 3 -2.90 19.60 -20.03
CA GLU A 3 -2.64 18.92 -19.89
C GLU A 3 -2.39 18.11 -19.74
N THR A 4 -2.44 18.01 -19.49
CA THR A 4 -2.22 17.31 -19.35
C THR A 4 -2.01 16.54 -19.30
N GLU A 5 -2.27 16.65 -19.09
CA GLU A 5 -2.12 16.02 -19.09
C GLU A 5 -1.53 15.26 -19.15
N HIS A 6 -1.41 14.97 -18.88
CA HIS A 6 -0.91 14.25 -18.89
C HIS A 6 -0.63 13.44 -18.97
N GLY A 7 -0.80 14.08 -19.20
CA GLY A 7 -0.85 12.79 -19.42
C GLY A 7 -0.71 11.74 -18.45
N GLY A 8 0.13 11.76 -17.68
CA GLY A 8 0.28 10.66 -16.80
C GLY A 8 -1.05 10.24 -16.18
N CYS A 9 -1.10 9.08 -15.63
CA CYS A 9 -2.27 8.62 -14.91
C CYS A 9 -2.43 9.45 -13.64
N PRO A 10 -3.54 10.20 -13.49
CA PRO A 10 -3.71 11.02 -12.29
C PRO A 10 -3.72 10.23 -10.99
N MET A 11 -3.95 8.92 -11.07
CA MET A 11 -3.96 8.06 -9.89
C MET A 11 -2.58 7.94 -9.23
N PHE A 12 -1.51 8.26 -9.98
CA PHE A 12 -0.16 8.09 -9.45
C PHE A 12 0.58 9.41 -9.31
N THR A 13 -0.15 10.48 -8.98
CA THR A 13 0.45 11.76 -8.66
C THR A 13 1.20 11.68 -7.32
N ASP A 14 2.04 12.68 -7.05
CA ASP A 14 2.76 12.75 -5.79
C ASP A 14 1.82 12.71 -4.60
N GLU A 15 0.73 13.45 -4.66
CA GLU A 15 -0.23 13.50 -3.56
C GLU A 15 -0.89 12.15 -3.34
N TYR A 16 -1.23 11.48 -4.44
CA TYR A 16 -1.82 10.16 -4.35
C TYR A 16 -0.84 9.16 -3.72
N GLN A 17 0.44 9.22 -4.14
CA GLN A 17 1.46 8.35 -3.58
C GLN A 17 1.65 8.60 -2.08
N LYS A 18 1.59 9.87 -1.66
CA LYS A 18 1.71 10.18 -0.24
C LYS A 18 0.54 9.63 0.55
N MET A 19 -0.65 9.70 0.00
CA MET A 19 -1.84 9.14 0.65
C MET A 19 -1.69 7.62 0.79
N LEU A 20 -1.25 6.95 -0.28
CA LEU A 20 -1.05 5.50 -0.25
C LEU A 20 0.01 5.12 0.77
N HIS A 21 1.12 5.86 0.80
CA HIS A 21 2.20 5.57 1.74
C HIS A 21 1.74 5.72 3.19
N ALA A 22 0.89 6.72 3.46
CA ALA A 22 0.36 6.91 4.80
C ALA A 22 -0.45 5.71 5.28
N ARG A 23 -1.02 4.95 4.34
CA ARG A 23 -1.80 3.75 4.68
C ARG A 23 -0.90 2.59 5.14
N SER A 24 0.40 2.71 4.98
CA SER A 24 1.34 1.67 5.45
C SER A 24 1.76 1.88 6.90
N MET A 25 1.24 2.92 7.56
CA MET A 25 1.59 3.24 8.94
C MET A 25 0.35 3.21 9.82
N ASN A 26 0.51 2.71 11.05
CA ASN A 26 -0.57 2.68 12.05
C ASN A 26 -1.86 2.08 11.46
N ASN A 27 -1.70 1.00 10.71
CA ASN A 27 -2.79 0.47 9.88
C ASN A 27 -3.42 -0.81 10.44
N ARG A 28 -3.15 -1.13 11.71
CA ARG A 28 -3.64 -2.40 12.26
C ARG A 28 -5.16 -2.52 12.20
N GLY A 29 -5.87 -1.47 12.61
CA GLY A 29 -7.33 -1.50 12.57
C GLY A 29 -7.88 -1.69 11.16
N ALA A 30 -7.32 -0.94 10.20
CA ALA A 30 -7.76 -1.04 8.81
C ALA A 30 -7.45 -2.40 8.23
N LEU A 31 -6.28 -2.97 8.57
CA LEU A 31 -5.91 -4.29 8.08
C LEU A 31 -6.81 -5.38 8.64
N LEU A 32 -7.14 -5.29 9.92
CA LEU A 32 -8.01 -6.29 10.53
C LEU A 32 -9.41 -6.27 9.93
N ASP A 33 -9.82 -5.13 9.37
CA ASP A 33 -11.11 -5.00 8.69
C ASP A 33 -11.04 -5.38 7.22
N SER A 34 -9.86 -5.59 6.68
CA SER A 34 -9.68 -5.87 5.26
C SER A 34 -9.74 -7.35 4.98
N ARG A 35 -10.20 -7.72 3.79
CA ARG A 35 -10.16 -9.10 3.33
C ARG A 35 -8.82 -9.43 2.71
N GLU A 36 -8.14 -8.40 2.19
CA GLU A 36 -6.89 -8.58 1.49
C GLU A 36 -6.01 -7.37 1.72
N CYS A 37 -4.69 -7.57 1.66
CA CYS A 37 -3.73 -6.49 1.77
C CYS A 37 -2.57 -6.80 0.83
N GLY A 38 -1.63 -5.87 0.70
CA GLY A 38 -0.50 -6.05 -0.18
C GLY A 38 0.72 -5.31 0.30
N CYS A 39 1.89 -5.80 -0.09
CA CYS A 39 3.17 -5.19 0.23
C CYS A 39 3.74 -4.52 -1.01
N PHE A 40 4.08 -3.23 -0.91
CA PHE A 40 4.62 -2.53 -2.07
C PHE A 40 6.15 -2.62 -2.16
N PHE A 41 6.76 -3.46 -1.34
CA PHE A 41 8.18 -3.77 -1.52
C PHE A 41 8.37 -5.07 -2.30
N CYS A 42 7.74 -6.16 -1.86
CA CYS A 42 7.88 -7.45 -2.54
C CYS A 42 6.73 -7.77 -3.49
N ILE A 43 5.71 -6.91 -3.56
CA ILE A 43 4.58 -6.98 -4.50
C ILE A 43 3.69 -8.20 -4.26
N LYS A 44 3.67 -8.73 -3.06
CA LYS A 44 2.80 -9.86 -2.75
C LYS A 44 1.49 -9.39 -2.15
N MET A 45 0.41 -10.05 -2.57
CA MET A 45 -0.92 -9.87 -2.01
C MET A 45 -1.19 -11.04 -1.07
N PHE A 46 -1.84 -10.76 0.05
CA PHE A 46 -2.11 -11.82 1.04
C PHE A 46 -3.26 -11.38 1.93
N THR A 47 -3.72 -12.29 2.79
CA THR A 47 -4.77 -11.96 3.76
C THR A 47 -4.13 -11.44 5.04
N PRO A 48 -4.79 -10.51 5.74
CA PRO A 48 -4.20 -9.90 6.95
C PRO A 48 -3.87 -10.87 8.07
N ASP A 49 -4.53 -12.03 8.11
CA ASP A 49 -4.26 -13.03 9.14
C ASP A 49 -2.87 -13.64 9.02
N ARG A 50 -2.17 -13.40 7.91
CA ARG A 50 -0.79 -13.87 7.74
C ARG A 50 0.20 -12.97 8.46
N ILE A 51 -0.20 -11.78 8.88
CA ILE A 51 0.69 -10.84 9.55
C ILE A 51 0.89 -11.26 11.00
N THR A 52 2.14 -11.45 11.40
CA THR A 52 2.48 -11.88 12.75
C THR A 52 3.39 -10.89 13.47
N ASP A 53 3.87 -9.87 12.78
CA ASP A 53 4.80 -8.91 13.35
C ASP A 53 4.28 -7.49 13.13
N TRP A 54 4.13 -6.74 14.22
CA TRP A 54 3.55 -5.39 14.20
C TRP A 54 4.50 -4.43 14.89
N VAL A 55 4.97 -3.43 14.15
CA VAL A 55 5.84 -2.40 14.71
C VAL A 55 5.00 -1.56 15.67
N ASN A 56 5.46 -1.44 16.91
CA ASN A 56 4.74 -0.72 17.97
C ASN A 56 3.29 -1.18 18.10
N GLU A 57 3.00 -2.42 17.69
CA GLU A 57 1.68 -3.03 17.78
C GLU A 57 0.64 -2.38 16.85
N GLU A 58 1.06 -1.47 15.96
CA GLU A 58 0.12 -0.73 15.10
C GLU A 58 0.45 -0.78 13.62
N THR A 59 1.68 -1.08 13.24
CA THR A 59 2.12 -1.05 11.86
C THR A 59 2.58 -2.42 11.43
N ALA A 60 1.96 -2.96 10.37
CA ALA A 60 2.24 -4.31 9.90
C ALA A 60 3.59 -4.41 9.21
N ARG A 61 4.31 -5.50 9.49
CA ARG A 61 5.44 -5.91 8.67
C ARG A 61 4.98 -7.01 7.74
N CYS A 62 5.49 -6.99 6.52
CA CYS A 62 5.14 -7.99 5.53
C CYS A 62 5.62 -9.38 6.00
N PRO A 63 4.76 -10.40 5.97
CA PRO A 63 5.17 -11.74 6.41
C PRO A 63 6.16 -12.41 5.45
N PHE A 64 6.35 -11.85 4.25
CA PHE A 64 7.23 -12.45 3.25
C PHE A 64 8.58 -11.76 3.14
N CYS A 65 8.64 -10.43 3.29
CA CYS A 65 9.89 -9.68 3.15
C CYS A 65 10.30 -8.92 4.40
N ASN A 66 9.41 -8.86 5.39
CA ASN A 66 9.67 -8.24 6.70
C ASN A 66 9.83 -6.71 6.66
N VAL A 67 9.43 -6.07 5.57
CA VAL A 67 9.45 -4.61 5.47
C VAL A 67 8.09 -4.08 5.90
N ASP A 68 8.06 -2.91 6.53
CA ASP A 68 6.82 -2.28 6.99
C ASP A 68 6.15 -1.51 5.85
N SER A 69 5.84 -2.22 4.77
CA SER A 69 5.32 -1.65 3.53
C SER A 69 4.00 -2.31 3.12
N VAL A 70 3.17 -2.65 4.09
CA VAL A 70 1.88 -3.31 3.83
C VAL A 70 0.77 -2.26 3.85
N ILE A 71 -0.11 -2.30 2.83
CA ILE A 71 -1.28 -1.42 2.79
C ILE A 71 -2.55 -2.26 2.72
N PRO A 72 -3.65 -1.77 3.34
CA PRO A 72 -4.91 -2.50 3.35
C PRO A 72 -5.74 -2.22 2.10
N GLU A 73 -6.81 -2.96 1.92
CA GLU A 73 -7.85 -2.59 0.96
C GLU A 73 -8.47 -1.27 1.38
N SER A 74 -8.99 -0.52 0.40
CA SER A 74 -9.70 0.72 0.69
C SER A 74 -10.61 1.07 -0.48
N TYR A 75 -11.62 1.88 -0.21
CA TYR A 75 -12.45 2.44 -1.26
C TYR A 75 -11.73 3.54 -2.03
N ASP A 76 -10.63 4.05 -1.48
CA ASP A 76 -9.90 5.18 -2.07
C ASP A 76 -9.00 4.75 -3.22
N TYR A 77 -8.72 3.48 -3.35
CA TYR A 77 -7.82 2.98 -4.39
C TYR A 77 -8.13 1.52 -4.67
N GLU A 78 -7.70 1.07 -5.83
CA GLU A 78 -7.83 -0.33 -6.21
C GLU A 78 -6.53 -1.05 -5.86
N LEU A 79 -6.60 -1.99 -4.94
CA LEU A 79 -5.43 -2.72 -4.48
C LEU A 79 -5.12 -3.85 -5.44
N ASP A 80 -4.04 -3.72 -6.20
CA ASP A 80 -3.59 -4.75 -7.12
C ASP A 80 -2.07 -4.62 -7.33
N GLU A 81 -1.52 -5.50 -8.15
CA GLU A 81 -0.08 -5.52 -8.38
C GLU A 81 0.41 -4.26 -9.09
N VAL A 82 -0.43 -3.68 -9.95
CA VAL A 82 -0.05 -2.44 -10.66
C VAL A 82 0.15 -1.32 -9.66
N LEU A 83 -0.76 -1.18 -8.73
CA LEU A 83 -0.65 -0.16 -7.68
C LEU A 83 0.59 -0.38 -6.83
N LEU A 84 0.82 -1.62 -6.41
CA LEU A 84 1.95 -1.95 -5.54
C LEU A 84 3.27 -1.68 -6.25
N LEU A 85 3.36 -2.03 -7.52
CA LEU A 85 4.58 -1.80 -8.30
C LEU A 85 4.83 -0.31 -8.48
N ALA A 86 3.81 0.48 -8.74
CA ALA A 86 3.94 1.92 -8.87
C ALA A 86 4.44 2.55 -7.58
N MET A 87 3.95 2.07 -6.44
CA MET A 87 4.43 2.54 -5.15
C MET A 87 5.88 2.15 -4.90
N LYS A 88 6.25 0.93 -5.29
CA LYS A 88 7.63 0.50 -5.14
C LYS A 88 8.59 1.39 -5.91
N GLU A 89 8.23 1.70 -7.15
CA GLU A 89 9.08 2.54 -8.00
C GLU A 89 9.17 3.96 -7.48
N TYR A 90 8.14 4.43 -6.81
CA TYR A 90 8.13 5.79 -6.28
C TYR A 90 8.92 5.90 -4.96
N TRP A 91 8.75 4.93 -4.07
CA TRP A 91 9.29 5.01 -2.70
C TRP A 91 10.60 4.26 -2.50
N PHE A 92 10.91 3.31 -3.36
CA PHE A 92 12.12 2.51 -3.30
C PHE A 92 12.88 2.65 -4.62
#